data_07da216ab516ea41da5d06d9e95e6473
#
_entry.id   07da216ab516ea41da5d06d9e95e6473
#
_cell.length_a   1.000
_cell.length_b   1.000
_cell.length_c   1.000
_cell.angle_alpha   90.00
_cell.angle_beta   90.00
_cell.angle_gamma   90.00
#
_symmetry.space_group_name_H-M   'P 1'
#
loop_
_entity.id
_entity.type
_entity.pdbx_description
1 polymer ?
#
loop_
_entity_poly.entity_id
_entity_poly.type
_entity_poly.pdbx_seq_one_letter_code
_entity_poly.pdbx_strand_id
1 'polypeptide(L)'
;TNGDSDISVDGTTLTITPPANYNGSEDVTVTVSDGVLETSESFNLTVNPVNDAPTVQDVAGTTAEDVDFVLELDGTDIDGDELTFLASVSANGSASVSGSTLTVTPDADYNGTLEVTVTASDGQGSGSGLLTLEVTPVNDAPVILGLEDQTIDEDTSLTLDINGLDVDGDALTFSATNGDSDISVDGTTLTITPPANYNGSDD
;
A
#
# COMPACT_ATOMS: atom_id res chain seq x y z
N THR A 1 26.86 12.66 -40.15
CA THR A 1 25.51 12.44 -39.66
C THR A 1 25.54 11.58 -38.45
N ASN A 2 25.44 12.15 -37.26
CA ASN A 2 25.02 11.47 -36.08
C ASN A 2 24.00 12.31 -35.31
N GLY A 3 23.30 13.18 -36.01
CA GLY A 3 22.09 13.75 -35.50
C GLY A 3 20.95 12.89 -36.04
N ASP A 4 20.13 12.38 -35.13
CA ASP A 4 18.97 11.57 -35.50
C ASP A 4 17.74 12.44 -35.82
N SER A 5 17.93 13.79 -35.97
CA SER A 5 16.85 14.71 -36.28
C SER A 5 16.30 14.52 -37.69
N ASP A 6 14.98 14.55 -37.81
CA ASP A 6 14.33 14.60 -39.12
C ASP A 6 14.53 15.96 -39.74
N ILE A 7 15.05 15.97 -40.97
CA ILE A 7 15.31 17.21 -41.75
C ILE A 7 14.45 17.22 -42.98
N SER A 8 13.72 18.33 -43.20
CA SER A 8 12.95 18.56 -44.39
C SER A 8 13.18 19.97 -44.95
N VAL A 9 13.12 20.11 -46.29
CA VAL A 9 13.24 21.38 -46.98
C VAL A 9 12.00 21.57 -47.87
N ASP A 10 11.31 22.69 -47.69
CA ASP A 10 10.20 23.08 -48.53
C ASP A 10 10.47 24.51 -49.06
N GLY A 11 10.82 24.59 -50.35
CA GLY A 11 11.26 25.83 -50.98
C GLY A 11 12.55 26.37 -50.34
N THR A 12 12.44 27.45 -49.57
CA THR A 12 13.54 28.08 -48.82
C THR A 12 13.46 27.84 -47.33
N THR A 13 12.50 27.01 -46.84
CA THR A 13 12.31 26.72 -45.45
C THR A 13 12.96 25.39 -45.09
N LEU A 14 13.91 25.43 -44.18
CA LEU A 14 14.52 24.24 -43.55
C LEU A 14 13.79 23.99 -42.21
N THR A 15 13.27 22.79 -42.05
CA THR A 15 12.68 22.32 -40.78
C THR A 15 13.53 21.18 -40.24
N ILE A 16 13.91 21.28 -38.95
CA ILE A 16 14.66 20.27 -38.23
C ILE A 16 13.83 19.87 -37.00
N THR A 17 13.55 18.58 -36.85
CA THR A 17 12.76 18.04 -35.75
C THR A 17 13.60 17.01 -35.02
N PRO A 18 14.14 17.36 -33.85
CA PRO A 18 14.83 16.37 -33.00
C PRO A 18 13.90 15.24 -32.56
N PRO A 19 14.41 14.01 -32.38
CA PRO A 19 13.65 12.94 -31.76
C PRO A 19 13.17 13.30 -30.36
N ALA A 20 12.13 12.65 -29.89
CA ALA A 20 11.68 12.79 -28.50
C ALA A 20 12.84 12.52 -27.54
N ASN A 21 12.97 13.35 -26.51
CA ASN A 21 13.96 13.26 -25.43
C ASN A 21 15.43 13.35 -25.89
N TYR A 22 15.66 13.79 -27.14
CA TYR A 22 17.02 14.04 -27.59
C TYR A 22 17.54 15.38 -27.07
N ASN A 23 18.71 15.35 -26.50
CA ASN A 23 19.50 16.55 -26.17
C ASN A 23 20.95 16.33 -26.60
N GLY A 24 21.63 17.39 -26.97
CA GLY A 24 22.99 17.31 -27.47
C GLY A 24 23.27 18.27 -28.60
N SER A 25 24.29 18.00 -29.42
CA SER A 25 24.67 18.80 -30.53
C SER A 25 24.85 17.97 -31.80
N GLU A 26 24.37 18.46 -32.90
CA GLU A 26 24.53 17.85 -34.21
C GLU A 26 24.95 18.89 -35.28
N ASP A 27 25.70 18.46 -36.28
CA ASP A 27 26.09 19.29 -37.41
C ASP A 27 25.11 19.09 -38.55
N VAL A 28 24.48 20.18 -38.98
CA VAL A 28 23.55 20.22 -40.09
C VAL A 28 24.24 20.81 -41.31
N THR A 29 24.26 20.06 -42.39
CA THR A 29 24.84 20.54 -43.69
C THR A 29 23.73 20.85 -44.66
N VAL A 30 23.75 22.09 -45.17
CA VAL A 30 22.80 22.57 -46.20
C VAL A 30 23.57 22.67 -47.51
N THR A 31 22.98 22.10 -48.56
CA THR A 31 23.55 22.10 -49.91
C THR A 31 22.60 22.84 -50.85
N VAL A 32 23.12 23.73 -51.66
CA VAL A 32 22.41 24.37 -52.77
C VAL A 32 23.03 23.95 -54.08
N SER A 33 22.20 23.67 -55.09
CA SER A 33 22.61 23.27 -56.43
C SER A 33 21.88 24.10 -57.50
N ASP A 34 22.59 24.49 -58.57
CA ASP A 34 22.02 25.10 -59.76
C ASP A 34 21.72 24.09 -60.90
N GLY A 35 21.89 22.77 -60.53
CA GLY A 35 21.72 21.64 -61.45
C GLY A 35 23.02 21.26 -62.19
N VAL A 36 24.13 21.99 -62.01
CA VAL A 36 25.46 21.74 -62.58
C VAL A 36 26.55 21.74 -61.50
N LEU A 37 26.47 22.66 -60.55
CA LEU A 37 27.41 22.86 -59.45
C LEU A 37 26.65 22.87 -58.13
N GLU A 38 27.34 22.52 -57.06
CA GLU A 38 26.81 22.49 -55.69
C GLU A 38 27.73 23.23 -54.74
N THR A 39 27.13 23.87 -53.74
CA THR A 39 27.83 24.46 -52.60
C THR A 39 27.14 24.05 -51.32
N SER A 40 27.94 23.69 -50.31
CA SER A 40 27.43 23.26 -48.98
C SER A 40 28.05 24.11 -47.89
N GLU A 41 27.23 24.43 -46.89
CA GLU A 41 27.69 24.98 -45.60
C GLU A 41 27.07 24.19 -44.44
N SER A 42 27.81 24.14 -43.36
CA SER A 42 27.36 23.44 -42.15
C SER A 42 27.24 24.41 -40.97
N PHE A 43 26.27 24.15 -40.11
CA PHE A 43 26.14 24.80 -38.81
C PHE A 43 25.88 23.75 -37.72
N ASN A 44 26.28 24.07 -36.48
CA ASN A 44 26.00 23.23 -35.34
C ASN A 44 24.65 23.62 -34.72
N LEU A 45 23.75 22.63 -34.55
CA LEU A 45 22.50 22.74 -33.84
C LEU A 45 22.70 22.16 -32.43
N THR A 46 22.43 22.97 -31.41
CA THR A 46 22.40 22.51 -30.01
C THR A 46 20.95 22.39 -29.56
N VAL A 47 20.58 21.22 -29.10
CA VAL A 47 19.28 20.91 -28.47
C VAL A 47 19.50 20.83 -26.98
N ASN A 48 18.89 21.74 -26.22
CA ASN A 48 19.04 21.78 -24.79
C ASN A 48 18.15 20.71 -24.11
N PRO A 49 18.61 20.11 -23.00
CA PRO A 49 17.78 19.21 -22.23
C PRO A 49 16.56 19.94 -21.64
N VAL A 50 15.46 19.25 -21.59
CA VAL A 50 14.23 19.66 -20.90
C VAL A 50 13.84 18.51 -20.00
N ASN A 51 13.57 18.81 -18.73
CA ASN A 51 13.21 17.78 -17.76
C ASN A 51 11.90 17.09 -18.12
N ASP A 52 11.96 15.77 -18.13
CA ASP A 52 10.79 14.88 -18.19
C ASP A 52 10.45 14.39 -16.76
N ALA A 53 9.18 14.28 -16.44
CA ALA A 53 8.78 13.80 -15.11
C ALA A 53 8.94 12.28 -15.00
N PRO A 54 9.32 11.77 -13.81
CA PRO A 54 9.45 10.34 -13.59
C PRO A 54 8.13 9.58 -13.73
N THR A 55 8.21 8.28 -13.95
CA THR A 55 7.07 7.38 -13.99
C THR A 55 7.17 6.32 -12.91
N VAL A 56 6.01 5.96 -12.34
CA VAL A 56 5.85 4.86 -11.37
C VAL A 56 4.81 3.89 -11.92
N GLN A 57 5.11 2.59 -11.87
CA GLN A 57 4.19 1.56 -12.34
C GLN A 57 3.15 1.24 -11.26
N ASP A 58 1.93 0.91 -11.71
CA ASP A 58 0.91 0.36 -10.82
C ASP A 58 1.32 -1.06 -10.38
N VAL A 59 1.10 -1.37 -9.10
CA VAL A 59 1.47 -2.64 -8.48
C VAL A 59 0.28 -3.20 -7.72
N ALA A 60 0.17 -4.53 -7.66
CA ALA A 60 -0.75 -5.23 -6.78
C ALA A 60 0.05 -6.07 -5.77
N GLY A 61 -0.45 -6.13 -4.54
CA GLY A 61 0.15 -6.90 -3.45
C GLY A 61 -0.90 -7.56 -2.57
N THR A 62 -0.46 -8.43 -1.67
CA THR A 62 -1.31 -9.09 -0.69
C THR A 62 -0.56 -9.21 0.63
N THR A 63 -1.23 -8.96 1.74
CA THR A 63 -0.76 -9.21 3.10
C THR A 63 -1.90 -9.78 3.94
N ALA A 64 -1.61 -10.33 5.12
CA ALA A 64 -2.63 -10.61 6.13
C ALA A 64 -2.93 -9.35 6.94
N GLU A 65 -4.10 -9.26 7.57
CA GLU A 65 -4.35 -8.22 8.58
C GLU A 65 -3.31 -8.33 9.70
N ASP A 66 -3.06 -7.25 10.43
CA ASP A 66 -2.06 -7.09 11.48
C ASP A 66 -0.60 -7.34 11.05
N VAL A 67 -0.35 -7.46 9.75
CA VAL A 67 0.99 -7.66 9.17
C VAL A 67 1.35 -6.54 8.22
N ASP A 68 2.48 -5.90 8.46
CA ASP A 68 3.04 -4.89 7.55
C ASP A 68 3.32 -5.49 6.17
N PHE A 69 2.95 -4.76 5.13
CA PHE A 69 3.37 -5.02 3.77
C PHE A 69 4.58 -4.15 3.41
N VAL A 70 5.66 -4.78 2.93
CA VAL A 70 6.89 -4.08 2.55
C VAL A 70 7.17 -4.28 1.07
N LEU A 71 7.47 -3.19 0.37
CA LEU A 71 7.74 -3.17 -1.07
C LEU A 71 8.92 -2.25 -1.38
N GLU A 72 9.85 -2.71 -2.21
CA GLU A 72 10.84 -1.82 -2.83
C GLU A 72 10.19 -1.11 -4.00
N LEU A 73 10.19 0.23 -3.93
CA LEU A 73 9.64 1.09 -4.96
C LEU A 73 10.62 1.21 -6.12
N ASP A 74 10.08 1.08 -7.33
CA ASP A 74 10.81 1.27 -8.57
C ASP A 74 10.13 2.37 -9.39
N GLY A 75 10.91 3.34 -9.81
CA GLY A 75 10.50 4.42 -10.68
C GLY A 75 11.54 4.62 -11.77
N THR A 76 11.11 5.10 -12.92
CA THR A 76 12.00 5.39 -14.03
C THR A 76 11.93 6.86 -14.41
N ASP A 77 13.09 7.44 -14.64
CA ASP A 77 13.28 8.78 -15.16
C ASP A 77 14.09 8.70 -16.45
N ILE A 78 13.63 9.41 -17.50
CA ILE A 78 14.27 9.31 -18.81
C ILE A 78 15.54 10.16 -18.90
N ASP A 79 15.65 11.19 -18.06
CA ASP A 79 16.85 12.03 -17.94
C ASP A 79 17.89 11.36 -17.02
N GLY A 80 17.48 10.34 -16.27
CA GLY A 80 18.34 9.58 -15.37
C GLY A 80 18.53 10.28 -14.02
N ASP A 81 17.61 11.14 -13.62
CA ASP A 81 17.66 11.88 -12.37
C ASP A 81 17.40 10.97 -11.16
N GLU A 82 17.93 11.37 -9.99
CA GLU A 82 17.73 10.66 -8.74
C GLU A 82 16.31 10.88 -8.22
N LEU A 83 15.60 9.77 -7.93
CA LEU A 83 14.21 9.82 -7.51
C LEU A 83 14.06 9.80 -6.00
N THR A 84 13.10 10.59 -5.51
CA THR A 84 12.59 10.54 -4.14
C THR A 84 11.14 10.09 -4.15
N PHE A 85 10.76 9.26 -3.16
CA PHE A 85 9.42 8.67 -3.11
C PHE A 85 8.62 9.15 -1.90
N LEU A 86 7.33 9.32 -2.11
CA LEU A 86 6.31 9.52 -1.08
C LEU A 86 5.16 8.55 -1.30
N ALA A 87 4.49 8.17 -0.21
CA ALA A 87 3.30 7.34 -0.29
C ALA A 87 2.20 7.88 0.61
N SER A 88 0.95 7.65 0.21
CA SER A 88 -0.23 7.97 1.02
C SER A 88 -1.30 6.90 0.82
N VAL A 89 -1.95 6.50 1.90
CA VAL A 89 -3.10 5.60 1.89
C VAL A 89 -4.38 6.41 2.14
N SER A 90 -5.49 6.00 1.52
CA SER A 90 -6.75 6.74 1.59
C SER A 90 -7.48 6.57 2.93
N ALA A 91 -7.46 5.36 3.51
CA ALA A 91 -8.12 4.99 4.76
C ALA A 91 -7.65 3.60 5.23
N ASN A 92 -8.00 3.23 6.47
CA ASN A 92 -7.83 1.89 7.05
C ASN A 92 -6.38 1.39 7.15
N GLY A 93 -5.44 2.32 7.27
CA GLY A 93 -4.03 2.00 7.43
C GLY A 93 -3.14 3.23 7.32
N SER A 94 -1.85 3.00 7.36
CA SER A 94 -0.82 4.03 7.19
C SER A 94 0.25 3.58 6.21
N ALA A 95 0.95 4.53 5.60
CA ALA A 95 2.07 4.26 4.72
C ALA A 95 3.26 5.15 5.08
N SER A 96 4.45 4.58 5.01
CA SER A 96 5.72 5.30 5.21
C SER A 96 6.74 4.86 4.17
N VAL A 97 7.63 5.79 3.80
CA VAL A 97 8.71 5.52 2.84
C VAL A 97 10.05 5.90 3.47
N SER A 98 11.02 5.03 3.34
CA SER A 98 12.40 5.25 3.76
C SER A 98 13.35 4.87 2.61
N GLY A 99 13.92 5.89 1.95
CA GLY A 99 14.63 5.69 0.69
C GLY A 99 13.68 5.19 -0.40
N SER A 100 13.89 3.98 -0.90
CA SER A 100 13.01 3.27 -1.85
C SER A 100 12.11 2.22 -1.19
N THR A 101 12.21 2.01 0.13
CA THR A 101 11.41 1.02 0.84
C THR A 101 10.09 1.62 1.32
N LEU A 102 8.97 1.14 0.78
CA LEU A 102 7.61 1.42 1.25
C LEU A 102 7.21 0.40 2.31
N THR A 103 6.66 0.88 3.42
CA THR A 103 5.97 0.06 4.42
C THR A 103 4.53 0.53 4.51
N VAL A 104 3.58 -0.38 4.33
CA VAL A 104 2.14 -0.15 4.53
C VAL A 104 1.69 -0.97 5.71
N THR A 105 1.11 -0.31 6.72
CA THR A 105 0.57 -0.94 7.93
C THR A 105 -0.95 -0.82 7.89
N PRO A 106 -1.70 -1.91 7.69
CA PRO A 106 -3.15 -1.91 7.86
C PRO A 106 -3.56 -1.49 9.26
N ASP A 107 -4.75 -0.91 9.43
CA ASP A 107 -5.32 -0.74 10.77
C ASP A 107 -5.59 -2.12 11.40
N ALA A 108 -5.57 -2.20 12.74
CA ALA A 108 -5.83 -3.45 13.45
C ALA A 108 -7.17 -4.08 13.02
N ASP A 109 -7.19 -5.39 12.85
CA ASP A 109 -8.36 -6.19 12.46
C ASP A 109 -9.01 -5.73 11.12
N TYR A 110 -8.28 -4.97 10.30
CA TYR A 110 -8.80 -4.54 9.00
C TYR A 110 -8.48 -5.57 7.92
N ASN A 111 -9.50 -6.10 7.27
CA ASN A 111 -9.40 -6.89 6.05
C ASN A 111 -10.17 -6.23 4.90
N GLY A 112 -9.64 -6.33 3.68
CA GLY A 112 -10.18 -5.68 2.49
C GLY A 112 -9.09 -5.06 1.61
N THR A 113 -9.47 -4.15 0.73
CA THR A 113 -8.53 -3.53 -0.21
C THR A 113 -8.07 -2.17 0.30
N LEU A 114 -6.76 -1.96 0.35
CA LEU A 114 -6.11 -0.66 0.55
C LEU A 114 -5.60 -0.12 -0.77
N GLU A 115 -5.88 1.16 -1.03
CA GLU A 115 -5.31 1.89 -2.15
C GLU A 115 -4.23 2.84 -1.64
N VAL A 116 -3.00 2.65 -2.11
CA VAL A 116 -1.83 3.46 -1.75
C VAL A 116 -1.33 4.18 -2.99
N THR A 117 -1.37 5.50 -2.96
CA THR A 117 -0.75 6.31 -4.02
C THR A 117 0.73 6.48 -3.71
N VAL A 118 1.57 6.06 -4.64
CA VAL A 118 3.03 6.26 -4.62
C VAL A 118 3.38 7.37 -5.59
N THR A 119 4.14 8.35 -5.14
CA THR A 119 4.62 9.47 -5.96
C THR A 119 6.13 9.48 -5.97
N ALA A 120 6.73 9.48 -7.16
CA ALA A 120 8.15 9.74 -7.38
C ALA A 120 8.36 11.18 -7.82
N SER A 121 9.45 11.79 -7.39
CA SER A 121 9.88 13.12 -7.81
C SER A 121 11.38 13.14 -8.06
N ASP A 122 11.78 13.79 -9.14
CA ASP A 122 13.14 14.14 -9.54
C ASP A 122 13.60 15.52 -9.01
N GLY A 123 12.72 16.22 -8.28
CA GLY A 123 12.93 17.58 -7.76
C GLY A 123 12.46 18.70 -8.69
N GLN A 124 12.10 18.40 -9.93
CA GLN A 124 11.54 19.35 -10.92
C GLN A 124 10.12 18.94 -11.36
N GLY A 125 9.86 17.65 -11.47
CA GLY A 125 8.58 17.05 -11.81
C GLY A 125 8.20 15.91 -10.85
N SER A 126 7.02 15.33 -11.07
CA SER A 126 6.59 14.14 -10.33
C SER A 126 5.64 13.28 -11.16
N GLY A 127 5.71 11.98 -10.95
CA GLY A 127 4.79 10.98 -11.47
C GLY A 127 4.24 10.12 -10.35
N SER A 128 3.06 9.54 -10.55
CA SER A 128 2.42 8.69 -9.53
C SER A 128 1.95 7.37 -10.11
N GLY A 129 2.00 6.33 -9.27
CA GLY A 129 1.42 5.01 -9.51
C GLY A 129 0.54 4.59 -8.34
N LEU A 130 -0.28 3.58 -8.55
CA LEU A 130 -1.18 3.01 -7.56
C LEU A 130 -0.69 1.63 -7.12
N LEU A 131 -0.56 1.43 -5.81
CA LEU A 131 -0.48 0.10 -5.21
C LEU A 131 -1.86 -0.28 -4.71
N THR A 132 -2.41 -1.37 -5.26
CA THR A 132 -3.63 -2.02 -4.76
C THR A 132 -3.22 -3.19 -3.87
N LEU A 133 -3.42 -3.05 -2.56
CA LEU A 133 -3.04 -4.04 -1.56
C LEU A 133 -4.29 -4.75 -1.04
N GLU A 134 -4.38 -6.07 -1.26
CA GLU A 134 -5.39 -6.94 -0.67
C GLU A 134 -4.93 -7.37 0.73
N VAL A 135 -5.71 -7.01 1.75
CA VAL A 135 -5.50 -7.46 3.14
C VAL A 135 -6.45 -8.61 3.42
N THR A 136 -5.88 -9.79 3.68
CA THR A 136 -6.66 -11.01 3.91
C THR A 136 -7.00 -11.19 5.40
N PRO A 137 -8.20 -11.69 5.74
CA PRO A 137 -8.57 -11.92 7.12
C PRO A 137 -7.74 -13.03 7.77
N VAL A 138 -7.52 -12.89 9.08
CA VAL A 138 -6.93 -13.89 9.97
C VAL A 138 -7.86 -14.02 11.17
N ASN A 139 -8.21 -15.25 11.55
CA ASN A 139 -9.10 -15.45 12.69
C ASN A 139 -8.47 -14.98 13.99
N ASP A 140 -9.16 -14.13 14.71
CA ASP A 140 -8.83 -13.64 16.04
C ASP A 140 -9.51 -14.45 17.13
N ALA A 141 -8.92 -14.42 18.33
CA ALA A 141 -9.50 -15.12 19.46
C ALA A 141 -10.62 -14.30 20.12
N PRO A 142 -11.76 -14.92 20.47
CA PRO A 142 -12.83 -14.23 21.16
C PRO A 142 -12.42 -13.77 22.55
N VAL A 143 -13.10 -12.72 23.04
CA VAL A 143 -12.91 -12.14 24.37
C VAL A 143 -14.17 -12.32 25.19
N ILE A 144 -14.02 -12.83 26.44
CA ILE A 144 -15.11 -12.87 27.40
C ILE A 144 -15.24 -11.50 28.07
N LEU A 145 -16.47 -11.03 28.22
CA LEU A 145 -16.77 -9.69 28.75
C LEU A 145 -17.46 -9.79 30.12
N GLY A 146 -17.03 -8.95 31.07
CA GLY A 146 -17.79 -8.60 32.28
C GLY A 146 -17.93 -9.71 33.30
N LEU A 147 -17.02 -10.69 33.35
CA LEU A 147 -16.97 -11.61 34.49
C LEU A 147 -16.29 -10.95 35.69
N GLU A 148 -17.02 -10.91 36.82
CA GLU A 148 -16.54 -10.38 38.10
C GLU A 148 -16.73 -11.43 39.19
N ASP A 149 -16.01 -11.24 40.32
CA ASP A 149 -16.16 -12.11 41.50
C ASP A 149 -17.60 -12.06 41.99
N GLN A 150 -18.12 -13.24 42.35
CA GLN A 150 -19.50 -13.40 42.84
C GLN A 150 -19.50 -13.92 44.27
N THR A 151 -20.54 -13.59 45.05
CA THR A 151 -20.77 -14.12 46.40
C THR A 151 -22.24 -14.50 46.54
N ILE A 152 -22.48 -15.71 46.99
CA ILE A 152 -23.82 -16.26 47.27
C ILE A 152 -23.88 -16.90 48.65
N ASP A 153 -25.06 -17.11 49.17
CA ASP A 153 -25.25 -17.88 50.41
C ASP A 153 -25.16 -19.38 50.12
N GLU A 154 -24.76 -20.18 51.12
CA GLU A 154 -24.83 -21.64 51.03
C GLU A 154 -26.23 -22.13 50.69
N ASP A 155 -26.35 -23.28 50.04
CA ASP A 155 -27.60 -23.89 49.57
C ASP A 155 -28.37 -23.06 48.53
N THR A 156 -27.73 -22.06 47.88
CA THR A 156 -28.29 -21.29 46.77
C THR A 156 -27.50 -21.54 45.48
N SER A 157 -28.16 -21.36 44.33
CA SER A 157 -27.52 -21.43 43.03
C SER A 157 -27.30 -20.03 42.47
N LEU A 158 -26.18 -19.83 41.79
CA LEU A 158 -25.88 -18.63 41.03
C LEU A 158 -26.26 -18.83 39.54
N THR A 159 -26.91 -17.85 38.95
CA THR A 159 -27.16 -17.82 37.51
C THR A 159 -26.64 -16.50 36.95
N LEU A 160 -25.79 -16.57 35.93
CA LEU A 160 -25.18 -15.43 35.26
C LEU A 160 -25.41 -15.51 33.75
N ASP A 161 -25.62 -14.36 33.11
CA ASP A 161 -25.51 -14.23 31.67
C ASP A 161 -24.07 -13.90 31.31
N ILE A 162 -23.42 -14.80 30.55
CA ILE A 162 -22.05 -14.63 30.07
C ILE A 162 -22.07 -14.05 28.64
N ASN A 163 -21.19 -13.10 28.41
CA ASN A 163 -21.08 -12.42 27.14
C ASN A 163 -19.66 -12.51 26.60
N GLY A 164 -19.56 -12.53 25.30
CA GLY A 164 -18.28 -12.48 24.58
C GLY A 164 -18.39 -11.61 23.34
N LEU A 165 -17.26 -11.24 22.84
CA LEU A 165 -17.10 -10.54 21.58
C LEU A 165 -16.04 -11.25 20.74
N ASP A 166 -16.33 -11.41 19.49
CA ASP A 166 -15.40 -11.86 18.46
C ASP A 166 -15.31 -10.76 17.39
N VAL A 167 -14.10 -10.37 17.03
CA VAL A 167 -13.89 -9.26 16.09
C VAL A 167 -14.24 -9.67 14.67
N ASP A 168 -14.06 -10.95 14.31
CA ASP A 168 -14.44 -11.52 13.02
C ASP A 168 -15.95 -11.75 12.90
N GLY A 169 -16.67 -11.69 14.04
CA GLY A 169 -18.11 -11.93 14.08
C GLY A 169 -18.47 -13.41 14.11
N ASP A 170 -17.55 -14.27 14.52
CA ASP A 170 -17.76 -15.70 14.62
C ASP A 170 -18.75 -16.08 15.72
N ALA A 171 -19.41 -17.23 15.53
CA ALA A 171 -20.39 -17.73 16.49
C ALA A 171 -19.70 -18.27 17.74
N LEU A 172 -19.95 -17.65 18.90
CA LEU A 172 -19.34 -18.04 20.17
C LEU A 172 -20.05 -19.23 20.81
N THR A 173 -19.26 -20.10 21.43
CA THR A 173 -19.71 -21.19 22.31
C THR A 173 -19.04 -21.03 23.67
N PHE A 174 -19.82 -21.16 24.75
CA PHE A 174 -19.32 -21.01 26.09
C PHE A 174 -19.26 -22.35 26.80
N SER A 175 -18.23 -22.53 27.62
CA SER A 175 -18.10 -23.65 28.56
C SER A 175 -17.52 -23.14 29.88
N ALA A 176 -17.86 -23.79 30.95
CA ALA A 176 -17.32 -23.48 32.28
C ALA A 176 -16.96 -24.77 33.03
N THR A 177 -15.93 -24.66 33.85
CA THR A 177 -15.48 -25.77 34.73
C THR A 177 -15.05 -25.20 36.06
N ASN A 178 -15.25 -25.95 37.12
CA ASN A 178 -14.68 -25.66 38.45
C ASN A 178 -14.29 -26.96 39.20
N GLY A 179 -13.91 -26.83 40.47
CA GLY A 179 -13.48 -27.95 41.29
C GLY A 179 -14.63 -28.81 41.85
N ASP A 180 -15.57 -28.22 42.58
CA ASP A 180 -16.49 -28.96 43.47
C ASP A 180 -17.98 -28.69 43.21
N SER A 181 -18.38 -27.60 42.54
CA SER A 181 -19.77 -27.27 42.29
C SER A 181 -20.30 -27.89 41.00
N ASP A 182 -21.58 -28.15 40.91
CA ASP A 182 -22.23 -28.50 39.64
C ASP A 182 -22.35 -27.26 38.75
N ILE A 183 -21.77 -27.36 37.56
CA ILE A 183 -21.78 -26.29 36.56
C ILE A 183 -22.53 -26.73 35.31
N SER A 184 -23.36 -25.84 34.79
CA SER A 184 -23.97 -25.99 33.48
C SER A 184 -23.97 -24.68 32.72
N VAL A 185 -23.77 -24.76 31.38
CA VAL A 185 -23.92 -23.63 30.44
C VAL A 185 -24.98 -24.00 29.41
N ASP A 186 -26.01 -23.17 29.31
CA ASP A 186 -27.06 -23.28 28.27
C ASP A 186 -27.10 -21.98 27.45
N GLY A 187 -26.53 -22.04 26.26
CA GLY A 187 -26.32 -20.85 25.44
C GLY A 187 -25.36 -19.89 26.13
N THR A 188 -25.88 -18.75 26.58
CA THR A 188 -25.14 -17.69 27.29
C THR A 188 -25.44 -17.70 28.78
N THR A 189 -26.23 -18.67 29.32
CA THR A 189 -26.59 -18.74 30.73
C THR A 189 -25.69 -19.75 31.47
N LEU A 190 -24.87 -19.25 32.36
CA LEU A 190 -24.06 -20.04 33.28
C LEU A 190 -24.85 -20.27 34.60
N THR A 191 -24.98 -21.51 35.01
CA THR A 191 -25.55 -21.85 36.31
C THR A 191 -24.53 -22.62 37.13
N ILE A 192 -24.28 -22.20 38.39
CA ILE A 192 -23.38 -22.82 39.35
C ILE A 192 -24.18 -23.22 40.58
N THR A 193 -24.11 -24.48 40.98
CA THR A 193 -24.80 -25.00 42.15
C THR A 193 -23.79 -25.63 43.09
N PRO A 194 -23.40 -24.95 44.19
CA PRO A 194 -22.49 -25.50 45.16
C PRO A 194 -23.12 -26.73 45.86
N PRO A 195 -22.27 -27.64 46.36
CA PRO A 195 -22.73 -28.75 47.18
C PRO A 195 -23.49 -28.27 48.44
N ALA A 196 -24.42 -29.08 48.98
CA ALA A 196 -25.16 -28.72 50.16
C ALA A 196 -24.24 -28.41 51.35
N ASN A 197 -24.54 -27.31 52.06
CA ASN A 197 -23.78 -26.78 53.19
C ASN A 197 -22.30 -26.44 52.85
N TYR A 198 -21.99 -26.21 51.58
CA TYR A 198 -20.66 -25.75 51.17
C TYR A 198 -20.48 -24.28 51.55
N ASN A 199 -19.38 -24.00 52.26
CA ASN A 199 -18.93 -22.63 52.50
C ASN A 199 -17.43 -22.56 52.20
N GLY A 200 -17.05 -21.65 51.34
CA GLY A 200 -15.68 -21.51 50.80
C GLY A 200 -15.65 -20.72 49.52
N SER A 201 -14.57 -20.85 48.76
CA SER A 201 -14.41 -20.28 47.44
C SER A 201 -14.10 -21.38 46.43
N ASP A 202 -14.74 -21.27 45.25
CA ASP A 202 -14.42 -22.03 44.03
C ASP A 202 -13.83 -21.10 43.01
N ASP A 203 -12.79 -21.57 42.29
CA ASP A 203 -12.14 -20.81 41.18
C ASP A 203 -12.58 -21.36 39.83
#